data_4b9bb0427b55f8ee3ee9c04dc056d23e
#
_entry.id   4b9bb0427b55f8ee3ee9c04dc056d23e
#
_cell.length_a   1.000
_cell.length_b   1.000
_cell.length_c   1.000
_cell.angle_alpha   90.00
_cell.angle_beta   90.00
_cell.angle_gamma   90.00
#
_symmetry.space_group_name_H-M   'P 1'
#
loop_
_entity.id
_entity.type
_entity.pdbx_description
1 polymer ?
#
loop_
_entity_poly.entity_id
_entity_poly.type
_entity_poly.pdbx_seq_one_letter_code
_entity_poly.pdbx_strand_id
1 'polypeptide(L)'
;DYIGSWGPMILGHNPDFVLQAVQEQMQYGLSYGTATALEVEMAELISEIVPCVEMIRMVNSGTEAVMSAVRAARGFTGRDKIIKFAGCYHGHADAMLVKAGSGVMTAGIPDSSGVPSGCTKDTLTAVYNDAESVKALFEQYPNEVACVIVEPVAANMGVVPPKEGFLQQLRMLCNQYGALLIFDEVITGFRLQLDGAIGFFGAFKKIS
;
A
#
# COMPACT_ATOMS: atom_id res chain seq x y z
N ASP A 1 25.92 -0.70 -6.69
CA ASP A 1 24.78 -0.29 -5.89
C ASP A 1 24.43 -1.39 -4.87
N TYR A 2 24.62 -1.11 -3.58
CA TYR A 2 24.35 -2.05 -2.49
C TYR A 2 22.91 -1.91 -1.92
N ILE A 3 22.14 -0.97 -2.45
CA ILE A 3 20.75 -0.73 -2.02
C ILE A 3 19.75 -1.51 -2.90
N GLY A 4 20.18 -1.97 -4.09
CA GLY A 4 19.32 -2.68 -5.04
C GLY A 4 18.21 -1.80 -5.59
N SER A 5 18.51 -0.56 -6.00
CA SER A 5 17.57 0.44 -6.53
C SER A 5 16.37 0.68 -5.59
N TRP A 6 16.66 0.91 -4.32
CA TRP A 6 15.68 1.03 -3.21
C TRP A 6 14.83 -0.23 -2.96
N GLY A 7 15.41 -1.40 -3.23
CA GLY A 7 14.85 -2.69 -2.84
C GLY A 7 14.25 -3.56 -3.93
N PRO A 8 13.79 -3.08 -5.10
CA PRO A 8 13.14 -3.96 -6.08
C PRO A 8 14.09 -4.96 -6.77
N MET A 9 15.40 -4.69 -6.82
CA MET A 9 16.37 -5.53 -7.54
C MET A 9 16.79 -6.77 -6.75
N ILE A 10 15.82 -7.61 -6.34
CA ILE A 10 16.07 -8.85 -5.57
C ILE A 10 16.85 -9.91 -6.36
N LEU A 11 16.78 -9.85 -7.69
CA LEU A 11 17.51 -10.75 -8.60
C LEU A 11 18.82 -10.12 -9.10
N GLY A 12 19.20 -8.94 -8.60
CA GLY A 12 20.30 -8.13 -9.13
C GLY A 12 19.86 -7.22 -10.27
N HIS A 13 20.79 -6.37 -10.72
CA HIS A 13 20.48 -5.32 -11.72
C HIS A 13 20.38 -5.84 -13.15
N ASN A 14 20.99 -6.98 -13.45
CA ASN A 14 21.17 -7.46 -14.82
C ASN A 14 21.12 -8.99 -14.90
N PRO A 15 20.04 -9.65 -14.46
CA PRO A 15 19.93 -11.09 -14.55
C PRO A 15 19.69 -11.53 -15.99
N ASP A 16 20.55 -12.42 -16.53
CA ASP A 16 20.57 -12.83 -17.94
C ASP A 16 19.22 -13.34 -18.42
N PHE A 17 18.53 -14.16 -17.63
CA PHE A 17 17.24 -14.74 -18.02
C PHE A 17 16.12 -13.68 -18.15
N VAL A 18 16.15 -12.61 -17.32
CA VAL A 18 15.21 -11.50 -17.45
C VAL A 18 15.50 -10.69 -18.70
N LEU A 19 16.78 -10.40 -18.98
CA LEU A 19 17.18 -9.68 -20.19
C LEU A 19 16.79 -10.43 -21.45
N GLN A 20 16.99 -11.75 -21.48
CA GLN A 20 16.59 -12.58 -22.61
C GLN A 20 15.08 -12.51 -22.83
N ALA A 21 14.27 -12.67 -21.79
CA ALA A 21 12.81 -12.58 -21.87
C ALA A 21 12.34 -11.21 -22.38
N VAL A 22 12.99 -10.11 -21.92
CA VAL A 22 12.70 -8.75 -22.41
C VAL A 22 13.05 -8.62 -23.89
N GLN A 23 14.22 -9.10 -24.33
CA GLN A 23 14.65 -9.04 -25.74
C GLN A 23 13.70 -9.81 -26.66
N GLU A 24 13.24 -10.97 -26.24
CA GLU A 24 12.24 -11.75 -26.98
C GLU A 24 10.92 -11.00 -27.08
N GLN A 25 10.45 -10.41 -25.97
CA GLN A 25 9.19 -9.69 -25.95
C GLN A 25 9.21 -8.38 -26.76
N MET A 26 10.35 -7.71 -26.85
CA MET A 26 10.50 -6.48 -27.63
C MET A 26 10.15 -6.67 -29.12
N GLN A 27 10.25 -7.88 -29.65
CA GLN A 27 9.88 -8.19 -31.05
C GLN A 27 8.39 -8.04 -31.31
N TYR A 28 7.56 -8.11 -30.27
CA TYR A 28 6.11 -7.97 -30.39
C TYR A 28 5.62 -6.54 -30.14
N GLY A 29 6.50 -5.65 -29.68
CA GLY A 29 6.22 -4.23 -29.39
C GLY A 29 6.32 -3.90 -27.92
N LEU A 30 6.33 -2.59 -27.62
CA LEU A 30 6.62 -2.06 -26.28
C LEU A 30 5.42 -1.41 -25.60
N SER A 31 4.34 -1.13 -26.33
CA SER A 31 3.18 -0.42 -25.77
C SER A 31 1.92 -0.72 -26.59
N TYR A 32 0.82 -0.89 -25.88
CA TYR A 32 -0.48 -1.18 -26.48
C TYR A 32 -1.58 -0.37 -25.79
N GLY A 33 -2.61 0.04 -26.53
CA GLY A 33 -3.79 0.69 -26.01
C GLY A 33 -4.84 -0.27 -25.42
N THR A 34 -4.48 -1.54 -25.23
CA THR A 34 -5.35 -2.61 -24.72
C THR A 34 -4.54 -3.60 -23.90
N ALA A 35 -5.22 -4.46 -23.15
CA ALA A 35 -4.58 -5.53 -22.40
C ALA A 35 -3.82 -6.50 -23.33
N THR A 36 -2.66 -6.95 -22.90
CA THR A 36 -1.83 -7.94 -23.60
C THR A 36 -1.97 -9.32 -22.98
N ALA A 37 -1.54 -10.37 -23.70
CA ALA A 37 -1.52 -11.72 -23.16
C ALA A 37 -0.67 -11.82 -21.88
N LEU A 38 0.49 -11.16 -21.85
CA LEU A 38 1.37 -11.14 -20.66
C LEU A 38 0.72 -10.46 -19.45
N GLU A 39 -0.08 -9.41 -19.63
CA GLU A 39 -0.81 -8.79 -18.52
C GLU A 39 -1.87 -9.73 -17.95
N VAL A 40 -2.54 -10.50 -18.81
CA VAL A 40 -3.53 -11.50 -18.39
C VAL A 40 -2.83 -12.63 -17.63
N GLU A 41 -1.77 -13.22 -18.17
CA GLU A 41 -0.98 -14.26 -17.52
C GLU A 41 -0.44 -13.81 -16.16
N MET A 42 0.08 -12.59 -16.06
CA MET A 42 0.55 -12.01 -14.80
C MET A 42 -0.60 -11.82 -13.81
N ALA A 43 -1.76 -11.36 -14.26
CA ALA A 43 -2.92 -11.17 -13.40
C ALA A 43 -3.44 -12.51 -12.86
N GLU A 44 -3.51 -13.54 -13.68
CA GLU A 44 -3.89 -14.89 -13.30
C GLU A 44 -2.91 -15.46 -12.26
N LEU A 45 -1.60 -15.35 -12.52
CA LEU A 45 -0.56 -15.81 -11.62
C LEU A 45 -0.62 -15.11 -10.25
N ILE A 46 -0.77 -13.79 -10.21
CA ILE A 46 -0.88 -13.05 -8.94
C ILE A 46 -2.17 -13.43 -8.19
N SER A 47 -3.29 -13.62 -8.90
CA SER A 47 -4.55 -14.02 -8.28
C SER A 47 -4.50 -15.45 -7.71
N GLU A 48 -3.69 -16.32 -8.31
CA GLU A 48 -3.43 -17.67 -7.78
C GLU A 48 -2.55 -17.63 -6.52
N ILE A 49 -1.50 -16.79 -6.53
CA ILE A 49 -0.50 -16.72 -5.47
C ILE A 49 -1.01 -15.94 -4.25
N VAL A 50 -1.68 -14.80 -4.47
CA VAL A 50 -2.07 -13.88 -3.39
C VAL A 50 -3.55 -14.05 -3.03
N PRO A 51 -3.88 -14.64 -1.88
CA PRO A 51 -5.25 -15.15 -1.59
C PRO A 51 -6.36 -14.08 -1.57
N CYS A 52 -6.03 -12.81 -1.36
CA CYS A 52 -7.01 -11.71 -1.31
C CYS A 52 -7.18 -10.99 -2.65
N VAL A 53 -6.40 -11.35 -3.68
CA VAL A 53 -6.42 -10.68 -4.97
C VAL A 53 -7.36 -11.42 -5.92
N GLU A 54 -8.50 -10.80 -6.22
CA GLU A 54 -9.49 -11.30 -7.18
C GLU A 54 -9.47 -10.51 -8.49
N MET A 55 -8.97 -9.28 -8.46
CA MET A 55 -8.93 -8.38 -9.60
C MET A 55 -7.68 -7.51 -9.55
N ILE A 56 -7.02 -7.33 -10.69
CA ILE A 56 -5.74 -6.64 -10.78
C ILE A 56 -5.80 -5.51 -11.81
N ARG A 57 -5.16 -4.41 -11.47
CA ARG A 57 -4.82 -3.36 -12.42
C ARG A 57 -3.33 -3.09 -12.37
N MET A 58 -2.65 -3.27 -13.50
CA MET A 58 -1.24 -2.90 -13.65
C MET A 58 -1.09 -1.39 -13.73
N VAL A 59 -0.05 -0.87 -13.07
CA VAL A 59 0.37 0.54 -13.09
C VAL A 59 1.88 0.63 -13.13
N ASN A 60 2.44 1.83 -13.34
CA ASN A 60 3.88 1.99 -13.57
C ASN A 60 4.69 2.23 -12.28
N SER A 61 4.05 2.53 -11.17
CA SER A 61 4.74 2.86 -9.91
C SER A 61 3.90 2.57 -8.67
N GLY A 62 4.56 2.45 -7.51
CA GLY A 62 3.88 2.36 -6.21
C GLY A 62 3.02 3.59 -5.91
N THR A 63 3.44 4.79 -6.34
CA THR A 63 2.62 6.00 -6.22
C THR A 63 1.29 5.87 -6.95
N GLU A 64 1.31 5.39 -8.20
CA GLU A 64 0.09 5.18 -8.98
C GLU A 64 -0.80 4.08 -8.39
N ALA A 65 -0.18 3.00 -7.87
CA ALA A 65 -0.90 1.94 -7.17
C ALA A 65 -1.64 2.48 -5.94
N VAL A 66 -0.96 3.23 -5.08
CA VAL A 66 -1.55 3.84 -3.88
C VAL A 66 -2.64 4.85 -4.24
N MET A 67 -2.41 5.73 -5.22
CA MET A 67 -3.42 6.67 -5.71
C MET A 67 -4.69 5.95 -6.17
N SER A 68 -4.52 4.85 -6.91
CA SER A 68 -5.63 4.05 -7.43
C SER A 68 -6.37 3.32 -6.31
N ALA A 69 -5.65 2.70 -5.37
CA ALA A 69 -6.22 2.00 -4.23
C ALA A 69 -7.03 2.94 -3.31
N VAL A 70 -6.47 4.11 -2.98
CA VAL A 70 -7.18 5.12 -2.16
C VAL A 70 -8.41 5.67 -2.88
N ARG A 71 -8.32 5.92 -4.20
CA ARG A 71 -9.46 6.35 -4.99
C ARG A 71 -10.57 5.30 -5.01
N ALA A 72 -10.20 4.02 -5.19
CA ALA A 72 -11.15 2.92 -5.14
C ALA A 72 -11.81 2.81 -3.75
N ALA A 73 -11.04 2.95 -2.66
CA ALA A 73 -11.55 2.92 -1.30
C ALA A 73 -12.54 4.06 -1.03
N ARG A 74 -12.22 5.28 -1.46
CA ARG A 74 -13.13 6.43 -1.36
C ARG A 74 -14.41 6.22 -2.19
N GLY A 75 -14.27 5.74 -3.43
CA GLY A 75 -15.42 5.46 -4.30
C GLY A 75 -16.34 4.37 -3.74
N PHE A 76 -15.77 3.32 -3.15
CA PHE A 76 -16.53 2.22 -2.56
C PHE A 76 -17.26 2.63 -1.27
N THR A 77 -16.60 3.37 -0.40
CA THR A 77 -17.15 3.74 0.93
C THR A 77 -18.00 5.02 0.89
N GLY A 78 -17.83 5.87 -0.13
CA GLY A 78 -18.41 7.22 -0.17
C GLY A 78 -17.82 8.17 0.87
N ARG A 79 -16.60 7.91 1.37
CA ARG A 79 -15.93 8.65 2.44
C ARG A 79 -14.63 9.26 1.94
N ASP A 80 -14.18 10.35 2.56
CA ASP A 80 -13.02 11.12 2.08
C ASP A 80 -11.72 10.87 2.85
N LYS A 81 -11.81 10.64 4.16
CA LYS A 81 -10.63 10.56 5.02
C LYS A 81 -9.90 9.22 4.87
N ILE A 82 -8.59 9.29 5.01
CA ILE A 82 -7.70 8.12 5.04
C ILE A 82 -6.82 8.20 6.29
N ILE A 83 -6.49 7.04 6.85
CA ILE A 83 -5.51 6.93 7.93
C ILE A 83 -4.25 6.30 7.37
N LYS A 84 -3.09 6.94 7.58
CA LYS A 84 -1.75 6.40 7.36
C LYS A 84 -0.95 6.42 8.65
N PHE A 85 0.26 5.88 8.62
CA PHE A 85 1.13 5.84 9.82
C PHE A 85 2.31 6.78 9.69
N ALA A 86 2.69 7.41 10.81
CA ALA A 86 3.91 8.20 10.92
C ALA A 86 5.13 7.32 10.58
N GLY A 87 6.03 7.84 9.75
CA GLY A 87 7.23 7.13 9.29
C GLY A 87 7.03 6.18 8.11
N CYS A 88 5.78 5.81 7.77
CA CYS A 88 5.47 5.05 6.55
C CYS A 88 5.44 5.95 5.31
N TYR A 89 5.90 5.39 4.19
CA TYR A 89 5.94 6.06 2.89
C TYR A 89 5.07 5.33 1.88
N HIS A 90 4.18 6.08 1.22
CA HIS A 90 3.21 5.53 0.27
C HIS A 90 3.25 6.27 -1.08
N GLY A 91 4.45 6.59 -1.54
CA GLY A 91 4.65 7.36 -2.76
C GLY A 91 4.51 8.87 -2.55
N HIS A 92 4.59 9.63 -3.64
CA HIS A 92 4.67 11.09 -3.60
C HIS A 92 3.40 11.81 -4.10
N ALA A 93 2.24 11.15 -4.07
CA ALA A 93 0.97 11.85 -4.26
C ALA A 93 0.74 12.83 -3.12
N ASP A 94 0.27 14.04 -3.42
CA ASP A 94 0.11 15.13 -2.45
C ASP A 94 -0.63 14.71 -1.17
N ALA A 95 -1.67 13.91 -1.30
CA ALA A 95 -2.42 13.39 -0.16
C ALA A 95 -1.60 12.47 0.76
N MET A 96 -0.48 11.91 0.29
CA MET A 96 0.39 11.02 1.07
C MET A 96 1.56 11.77 1.75
N LEU A 97 1.88 12.98 1.31
CA LEU A 97 2.97 13.80 1.83
C LEU A 97 2.54 14.61 3.06
N VAL A 98 2.27 13.89 4.14
CA VAL A 98 1.71 14.44 5.38
C VAL A 98 2.64 14.14 6.55
N LYS A 99 3.00 15.17 7.30
CA LYS A 99 3.73 15.05 8.59
C LYS A 99 2.84 14.47 9.69
N ALA A 100 3.46 13.69 10.56
CA ALA A 100 2.91 13.48 11.89
C ALA A 100 2.90 14.83 12.63
N GLY A 101 1.73 15.30 13.06
CA GLY A 101 1.63 16.48 13.90
C GLY A 101 2.24 16.26 15.28
N SER A 102 2.55 17.33 16.00
CA SER A 102 3.12 17.30 17.36
C SER A 102 2.14 16.83 18.45
N GLY A 103 0.96 16.38 18.10
CA GLY A 103 -0.05 15.79 18.98
C GLY A 103 -0.69 14.59 18.30
N VAL A 104 -1.24 13.68 19.09
CA VAL A 104 -1.77 12.37 18.67
C VAL A 104 -2.85 12.42 17.58
N MET A 105 -3.35 13.61 17.22
CA MET A 105 -4.54 13.74 16.37
C MET A 105 -4.53 15.00 15.50
N THR A 106 -3.44 15.28 14.78
CA THR A 106 -3.41 16.45 13.90
C THR A 106 -3.64 16.04 12.44
N ALA A 107 -4.71 16.53 11.85
CA ALA A 107 -5.00 16.32 10.43
C ALA A 107 -4.02 17.12 9.55
N GLY A 108 -3.44 16.45 8.56
CA GLY A 108 -3.09 17.06 7.31
C GLY A 108 -2.05 18.17 7.24
N ILE A 109 -0.98 18.17 8.06
CA ILE A 109 0.12 19.14 7.85
C ILE A 109 1.00 18.65 6.68
N PRO A 110 1.16 19.43 5.58
CA PRO A 110 2.04 19.05 4.47
C PRO A 110 3.49 18.81 4.94
N ASP A 111 4.11 17.74 4.46
CA ASP A 111 5.51 17.38 4.75
C ASP A 111 6.49 17.90 3.66
N SER A 112 5.97 18.37 2.55
CA SER A 112 6.77 18.85 1.43
C SER A 112 6.35 20.25 1.00
N SER A 113 7.33 21.10 0.68
CA SER A 113 7.05 22.39 0.07
C SER A 113 6.36 22.19 -1.28
N GLY A 114 5.32 22.99 -1.54
CA GLY A 114 4.53 22.88 -2.77
C GLY A 114 3.27 22.01 -2.67
N VAL A 115 3.08 21.27 -1.57
CA VAL A 115 1.85 20.51 -1.31
C VAL A 115 0.79 21.44 -0.70
N PRO A 116 -0.35 21.68 -1.37
CA PRO A 116 -1.40 22.52 -0.84
C PRO A 116 -2.07 21.85 0.38
N SER A 117 -2.44 22.64 1.39
CA SER A 117 -3.15 22.13 2.57
C SER A 117 -4.49 21.46 2.23
N GLY A 118 -5.13 21.88 1.16
CA GLY A 118 -6.35 21.25 0.64
C GLY A 118 -6.16 19.78 0.21
N CYS A 119 -4.96 19.39 -0.20
CA CYS A 119 -4.65 18.01 -0.60
C CYS A 119 -4.43 17.08 0.60
N THR A 120 -4.02 17.63 1.73
CA THR A 120 -3.62 16.86 2.92
C THR A 120 -4.66 16.81 4.03
N LYS A 121 -5.65 17.71 4.02
CA LYS A 121 -6.65 17.88 5.08
C LYS A 121 -7.43 16.62 5.46
N ASP A 122 -7.60 15.69 4.51
CA ASP A 122 -8.34 14.45 4.69
C ASP A 122 -7.44 13.25 4.95
N THR A 123 -6.13 13.48 5.19
CA THR A 123 -5.17 12.44 5.55
C THR A 123 -4.82 12.55 7.03
N LEU A 124 -5.21 11.54 7.78
CA LEU A 124 -4.98 11.40 9.20
C LEU A 124 -3.73 10.56 9.44
N THR A 125 -2.96 10.89 10.48
CA THR A 125 -1.72 10.17 10.81
C THR A 125 -1.86 9.49 12.15
N ALA A 126 -1.73 8.16 12.17
CA ALA A 126 -1.67 7.32 13.35
C ALA A 126 -0.21 6.96 13.71
N VAL A 127 -0.02 6.36 14.89
CA VAL A 127 1.28 5.84 15.34
C VAL A 127 1.41 4.38 14.93
N TYR A 128 2.52 4.03 14.27
CA TYR A 128 2.78 2.64 13.87
C TYR A 128 2.98 1.74 15.10
N ASN A 129 2.41 0.54 15.06
CA ASN A 129 2.38 -0.40 16.19
C ASN A 129 1.53 0.06 17.41
N ASP A 130 0.61 1.00 17.19
CA ASP A 130 -0.36 1.47 18.17
C ASP A 130 -1.77 1.50 17.57
N ALA A 131 -2.53 0.41 17.75
CA ALA A 131 -3.90 0.29 17.25
C ALA A 131 -4.89 1.22 17.96
N GLU A 132 -4.60 1.62 19.21
CA GLU A 132 -5.45 2.57 19.94
C GLU A 132 -5.41 3.96 19.29
N SER A 133 -4.28 4.37 18.71
CA SER A 133 -4.19 5.61 17.93
C SER A 133 -5.11 5.59 16.71
N VAL A 134 -5.27 4.44 16.05
CA VAL A 134 -6.19 4.26 14.92
C VAL A 134 -7.64 4.29 15.37
N LYS A 135 -7.94 3.61 16.48
CA LYS A 135 -9.27 3.59 17.08
C LYS A 135 -9.72 5.00 17.47
N ALA A 136 -8.85 5.78 18.12
CA ALA A 136 -9.14 7.16 18.48
C ALA A 136 -9.49 8.04 17.26
N LEU A 137 -8.81 7.84 16.12
CA LEU A 137 -9.13 8.53 14.88
C LEU A 137 -10.50 8.11 14.30
N PHE A 138 -10.86 6.83 14.37
CA PHE A 138 -12.20 6.40 13.97
C PHE A 138 -13.30 6.98 14.87
N GLU A 139 -13.05 7.09 16.16
CA GLU A 139 -13.99 7.68 17.11
C GLU A 139 -14.13 9.20 16.93
N GLN A 140 -13.03 9.88 16.57
CA GLN A 140 -13.02 11.33 16.29
C GLN A 140 -13.72 11.67 14.98
N TYR A 141 -13.62 10.78 13.96
CA TYR A 141 -14.19 10.99 12.62
C TYR A 141 -15.16 9.86 12.26
N PRO A 142 -16.30 9.76 12.96
CA PRO A 142 -17.24 8.67 12.79
C PRO A 142 -17.84 8.68 11.36
N ASN A 143 -17.74 7.53 10.67
CA ASN A 143 -18.21 7.34 9.31
C ASN A 143 -17.56 8.22 8.22
N GLU A 144 -16.40 8.83 8.50
CA GLU A 144 -15.69 9.66 7.53
C GLU A 144 -14.46 8.98 6.94
N VAL A 145 -13.93 7.93 7.57
CA VAL A 145 -12.71 7.24 7.13
C VAL A 145 -13.03 6.18 6.08
N ALA A 146 -12.46 6.34 4.90
CA ALA A 146 -12.58 5.41 3.78
C ALA A 146 -11.68 4.18 3.97
N CYS A 147 -10.43 4.40 4.37
CA CYS A 147 -9.46 3.33 4.52
C CYS A 147 -8.35 3.65 5.52
N VAL A 148 -7.71 2.57 5.98
CA VAL A 148 -6.41 2.59 6.64
C VAL A 148 -5.40 2.02 5.67
N ILE A 149 -4.28 2.72 5.40
CA ILE A 149 -3.17 2.22 4.60
C ILE A 149 -1.94 1.99 5.49
N VAL A 150 -1.30 0.84 5.33
CA VAL A 150 -0.16 0.44 6.17
C VAL A 150 0.89 -0.32 5.34
N GLU A 151 2.18 -0.03 5.56
CA GLU A 151 3.25 -0.95 5.21
C GLU A 151 3.24 -2.09 6.23
N PRO A 152 3.05 -3.37 5.85
CA PRO A 152 3.04 -4.47 6.82
C PRO A 152 4.34 -4.59 7.62
N VAL A 153 5.48 -4.28 6.97
CA VAL A 153 6.76 -3.99 7.62
C VAL A 153 7.18 -2.61 7.15
N ALA A 154 7.23 -1.65 8.05
CA ALA A 154 7.61 -0.28 7.68
C ALA A 154 9.11 -0.22 7.37
N ALA A 155 9.47 0.17 6.14
CA ALA A 155 10.86 0.12 5.67
C ALA A 155 11.55 1.49 5.64
N ASN A 156 10.81 2.60 5.45
CA ASN A 156 11.40 3.93 5.32
C ASN A 156 11.92 4.54 6.64
N MET A 157 11.36 4.13 7.76
CA MET A 157 11.80 4.58 9.09
C MET A 157 12.81 3.63 9.77
N GLY A 158 13.47 2.79 8.97
CA GLY A 158 14.21 1.61 9.45
C GLY A 158 13.30 0.38 9.31
N VAL A 159 13.84 -0.82 9.20
CA VAL A 159 13.02 -2.03 9.05
C VAL A 159 12.31 -2.32 10.38
N VAL A 160 11.06 -1.84 10.48
CA VAL A 160 10.25 -1.97 11.70
C VAL A 160 9.14 -2.98 11.46
N PRO A 161 9.23 -4.20 12.02
CA PRO A 161 8.17 -5.19 11.90
C PRO A 161 6.94 -4.79 12.73
N PRO A 162 5.75 -5.29 12.37
CA PRO A 162 4.57 -5.11 13.18
C PRO A 162 4.70 -5.89 14.48
N LYS A 163 4.23 -5.32 15.58
CA LYS A 163 4.03 -6.05 16.83
C LYS A 163 3.01 -7.16 16.63
N GLU A 164 3.13 -8.21 17.43
CA GLU A 164 2.15 -9.30 17.44
C GLU A 164 0.71 -8.77 17.60
N GLY A 165 -0.18 -9.22 16.72
CA GLY A 165 -1.58 -8.83 16.73
C GLY A 165 -1.90 -7.44 16.14
N PHE A 166 -0.91 -6.61 15.81
CA PHE A 166 -1.18 -5.25 15.31
C PHE A 166 -1.97 -5.25 13.99
N LEU A 167 -1.55 -6.01 13.00
CA LEU A 167 -2.23 -6.07 11.70
C LEU A 167 -3.63 -6.67 11.81
N GLN A 168 -3.82 -7.64 12.69
CA GLN A 168 -5.12 -8.24 12.99
C GLN A 168 -6.06 -7.22 13.66
N GLN A 169 -5.54 -6.40 14.57
CA GLN A 169 -6.30 -5.32 15.20
C GLN A 169 -6.72 -4.26 14.18
N LEU A 170 -5.84 -3.89 13.23
CA LEU A 170 -6.21 -3.00 12.12
C LEU A 170 -7.37 -3.58 11.30
N ARG A 171 -7.31 -4.89 10.98
CA ARG A 171 -8.39 -5.57 10.26
C ARG A 171 -9.71 -5.53 11.03
N MET A 172 -9.66 -5.80 12.34
CA MET A 172 -10.86 -5.75 13.20
C MET A 172 -11.45 -4.34 13.27
N LEU A 173 -10.62 -3.31 13.45
CA LEU A 173 -11.06 -1.91 13.45
C LEU A 173 -11.69 -1.52 12.12
N CYS A 174 -11.05 -1.84 11.00
CA CYS A 174 -11.62 -1.55 9.68
C CYS A 174 -12.97 -2.23 9.48
N ASN A 175 -13.14 -3.47 9.91
CA ASN A 175 -14.42 -4.18 9.85
C ASN A 175 -15.48 -3.51 10.73
N GLN A 176 -15.12 -3.14 11.97
CA GLN A 176 -16.01 -2.51 12.92
C GLN A 176 -16.55 -1.16 12.43
N TYR A 177 -15.69 -0.35 11.81
CA TYR A 177 -16.05 0.99 11.36
C TYR A 177 -16.42 1.06 9.87
N GLY A 178 -16.45 -0.09 9.17
CA GLY A 178 -16.81 -0.16 7.75
C GLY A 178 -15.83 0.57 6.84
N ALA A 179 -14.55 0.58 7.19
CA ALA A 179 -13.46 1.10 6.38
C ALA A 179 -12.70 -0.03 5.66
N LEU A 180 -11.97 0.30 4.61
CA LEU A 180 -11.11 -0.67 3.93
C LEU A 180 -9.71 -0.69 4.55
N LEU A 181 -9.04 -1.84 4.51
CA LEU A 181 -7.63 -1.96 4.89
C LEU A 181 -6.79 -2.19 3.64
N ILE A 182 -5.83 -1.30 3.40
CA ILE A 182 -4.90 -1.36 2.28
C ILE A 182 -3.52 -1.76 2.83
N PHE A 183 -3.00 -2.90 2.36
CA PHE A 183 -1.60 -3.26 2.58
C PHE A 183 -0.75 -2.71 1.43
N ASP A 184 0.18 -1.84 1.76
CA ASP A 184 1.23 -1.41 0.84
C ASP A 184 2.36 -2.44 0.88
N GLU A 185 2.34 -3.31 -0.08
CA GLU A 185 3.30 -4.41 -0.25
C GLU A 185 4.42 -4.08 -1.25
N VAL A 186 4.65 -2.81 -1.55
CA VAL A 186 5.71 -2.40 -2.49
C VAL A 186 7.08 -2.94 -2.06
N ILE A 187 7.34 -3.01 -0.76
CA ILE A 187 8.58 -3.60 -0.22
C ILE A 187 8.40 -5.08 0.14
N THR A 188 7.28 -5.47 0.75
CA THR A 188 7.10 -6.80 1.35
C THR A 188 6.59 -7.84 0.38
N GLY A 189 5.87 -7.43 -0.68
CA GLY A 189 5.32 -8.34 -1.69
C GLY A 189 6.41 -9.16 -2.38
N PHE A 190 6.22 -10.47 -2.48
CA PHE A 190 7.18 -11.44 -3.04
C PHE A 190 8.57 -11.44 -2.40
N ARG A 191 8.77 -10.68 -1.31
CA ARG A 191 10.04 -10.57 -0.58
C ARG A 191 10.03 -11.40 0.69
N LEU A 192 8.99 -11.34 1.50
CA LEU A 192 8.88 -12.11 2.74
C LEU A 192 8.58 -13.58 2.45
N GLN A 193 7.64 -13.79 1.56
CA GLN A 193 7.30 -15.09 0.97
C GLN A 193 6.50 -14.86 -0.33
N LEU A 194 6.09 -15.95 -0.99
CA LEU A 194 5.48 -15.89 -2.31
C LEU A 194 4.17 -15.08 -2.33
N ASP A 195 3.34 -15.19 -1.30
CA ASP A 195 2.08 -14.43 -1.14
C ASP A 195 2.23 -13.16 -0.29
N GLY A 196 3.48 -12.68 -0.11
CA GLY A 196 3.80 -11.43 0.56
C GLY A 196 3.57 -11.45 2.07
N ALA A 197 3.40 -10.26 2.65
CA ALA A 197 3.13 -10.09 4.08
C ALA A 197 1.74 -10.59 4.48
N ILE A 198 0.81 -10.61 3.55
CA ILE A 198 -0.56 -11.12 3.77
C ILE A 198 -0.53 -12.56 4.27
N GLY A 199 0.19 -13.44 3.58
CA GLY A 199 0.37 -14.82 4.00
C GLY A 199 1.30 -14.96 5.19
N PHE A 200 2.43 -14.22 5.16
CA PHE A 200 3.45 -14.30 6.21
C PHE A 200 2.90 -13.99 7.61
N PHE A 201 2.09 -12.95 7.77
CA PHE A 201 1.48 -12.57 9.04
C PHE A 201 0.09 -13.17 9.27
N GLY A 202 -0.46 -13.90 8.32
CA GLY A 202 -1.80 -14.48 8.42
C GLY A 202 -2.91 -13.45 8.64
N ALA A 203 -2.72 -12.22 8.17
CA ALA A 203 -3.61 -11.09 8.43
C ALA A 203 -4.97 -11.19 7.70
N PHE A 204 -5.07 -12.07 6.72
CA PHE A 204 -6.28 -12.31 5.93
C PHE A 204 -6.56 -13.81 5.79
N LYS A 205 -7.11 -14.43 6.83
CA LYS A 205 -7.88 -15.65 6.57
C LYS A 205 -9.19 -15.25 5.90
N LYS A 206 -9.48 -15.82 4.71
CA LYS A 206 -10.84 -15.76 4.15
C LYS A 206 -11.78 -16.16 5.29
N ILE A 207 -12.68 -15.24 5.68
CA ILE A 207 -13.80 -15.62 6.53
C ILE A 207 -14.67 -16.47 5.62
N SER A 208 -14.63 -17.78 5.85
CA SER A 208 -15.48 -18.77 5.18
C SER A 208 -16.93 -18.57 5.53
#